data_40c814e2563e640bdd3083795f13ea93
#
_entry.id   40c814e2563e640bdd3083795f13ea93
#
_cell.length_a   1.000
_cell.length_b   1.000
_cell.length_c   1.000
_cell.angle_alpha   90.00
_cell.angle_beta   90.00
_cell.angle_gamma   90.00
#
_symmetry.space_group_name_H-M   'P 1'
#
loop_
_entity.id
_entity.type
_entity.pdbx_description
1 polymer ?
#
loop_
_entity_poly.entity_id
_entity_poly.type
_entity_poly.pdbx_seq_one_letter_code
_entity_poly.pdbx_strand_id
1 'polypeptide(L)'
;MADLDDGPDQAPQPVEEVQDTTTRLLAGNRYDLILTHGPRGEYTQHRRHDECCQSVVELWRSGGIYTKRLWLFAYEDGGHAYLPRVRDDADRRDVLTDEVWLEKRRLMTDVYGFGPDSWEARTTPREEGFWCFDSPQAAVERTAPRERQA
;
A
#
# COMPACT_ATOMS: atom_id res chain seq x y z
N MET A 1 -14.79 -3.05 -9.87
CA MET A 1 -14.13 -1.80 -9.48
C MET A 1 -14.92 -1.22 -8.33
N ALA A 2 -14.27 -0.72 -7.32
CA ALA A 2 -14.93 -0.01 -6.22
C ALA A 2 -14.88 1.50 -6.53
N ASP A 3 -15.90 2.22 -6.08
CA ASP A 3 -16.05 3.66 -6.27
C ASP A 3 -16.11 4.30 -4.86
N LEU A 4 -14.97 4.37 -4.20
CA LEU A 4 -14.81 5.12 -2.97
C LEU A 4 -14.40 6.55 -3.31
N ASP A 5 -14.93 7.53 -2.57
CA ASP A 5 -14.60 8.93 -2.79
C ASP A 5 -13.09 9.17 -2.58
N ASP A 6 -12.41 9.67 -3.59
CA ASP A 6 -11.00 10.05 -3.59
C ASP A 6 -10.83 11.53 -4.01
N GLY A 7 -11.80 12.35 -3.60
CA GLY A 7 -11.78 13.78 -3.85
C GLY A 7 -10.57 14.49 -3.21
N PRO A 8 -10.25 15.71 -3.65
CA PRO A 8 -9.05 16.46 -3.24
C PRO A 8 -9.02 16.75 -1.74
N ASP A 9 -10.17 16.79 -1.08
CA ASP A 9 -10.27 17.06 0.36
C ASP A 9 -9.88 15.86 1.20
N GLN A 10 -9.79 14.67 0.61
CA GLN A 10 -9.47 13.40 1.27
C GLN A 10 -10.21 13.22 2.60
N ALA A 11 -11.53 13.47 2.60
CA ALA A 11 -12.37 13.27 3.79
C ALA A 11 -12.26 11.81 4.26
N PRO A 12 -12.16 11.53 5.59
CA PRO A 12 -12.09 10.17 6.09
C PRO A 12 -13.28 9.33 5.59
N GLN A 13 -13.00 8.12 5.11
CA GLN A 13 -14.05 7.15 4.78
C GLN A 13 -14.47 6.39 6.04
N PRO A 14 -15.75 6.05 6.19
CA PRO A 14 -16.18 5.11 7.22
C PRO A 14 -15.43 3.78 7.08
N VAL A 15 -14.86 3.29 8.16
CA VAL A 15 -14.05 2.05 8.15
C VAL A 15 -14.88 0.87 7.62
N GLU A 16 -16.15 0.80 7.98
CA GLU A 16 -17.09 -0.24 7.56
C GLU A 16 -17.28 -0.23 6.04
N GLU A 17 -17.34 0.94 5.41
CA GLU A 17 -17.52 1.06 3.96
C GLU A 17 -16.29 0.55 3.19
N VAL A 18 -15.08 0.88 3.68
CA VAL A 18 -13.83 0.38 3.10
C VAL A 18 -13.72 -1.13 3.28
N GLN A 19 -14.08 -1.65 4.46
CA GLN A 19 -14.08 -3.09 4.76
C GLN A 19 -15.10 -3.85 3.93
N ASP A 20 -16.33 -3.36 3.81
CA ASP A 20 -17.37 -3.98 2.99
C ASP A 20 -16.97 -4.02 1.52
N THR A 21 -16.38 -2.92 1.03
CA THR A 21 -15.89 -2.83 -0.33
C THR A 21 -14.75 -3.82 -0.58
N THR A 22 -13.78 -3.88 0.32
CA THR A 22 -12.65 -4.82 0.25
C THR A 22 -13.16 -6.28 0.27
N THR A 23 -14.08 -6.59 1.17
CA THR A 23 -14.68 -7.93 1.27
C THR A 23 -15.41 -8.33 -0.01
N ARG A 24 -16.19 -7.43 -0.59
CA ARG A 24 -16.88 -7.67 -1.87
C ARG A 24 -15.91 -7.92 -3.04
N LEU A 25 -14.82 -7.15 -3.11
CA LEU A 25 -13.80 -7.31 -4.15
C LEU A 25 -13.06 -8.64 -4.05
N LEU A 26 -12.78 -9.10 -2.83
CA LEU A 26 -12.10 -10.37 -2.60
C LEU A 26 -13.05 -11.57 -2.67
N ALA A 27 -14.39 -11.33 -2.64
CA ALA A 27 -15.46 -12.29 -2.96
C ALA A 27 -15.35 -13.66 -2.25
N GLY A 28 -14.88 -13.70 -1.00
CA GLY A 28 -14.74 -14.92 -0.21
C GLY A 28 -13.70 -15.93 -0.73
N ASN A 29 -12.85 -15.53 -1.67
CA ASN A 29 -11.77 -16.35 -2.17
C ASN A 29 -10.66 -16.54 -1.11
N ARG A 30 -9.84 -17.58 -1.33
CA ARG A 30 -8.65 -17.85 -0.52
C ARG A 30 -7.41 -17.52 -1.36
N TYR A 31 -6.53 -16.72 -0.80
CA TYR A 31 -5.32 -16.27 -1.48
C TYR A 31 -4.07 -16.86 -0.83
N ASP A 32 -3.05 -17.13 -1.63
CA ASP A 32 -1.73 -17.46 -1.10
C ASP A 32 -0.97 -16.23 -0.62
N LEU A 33 -1.25 -15.10 -1.25
CA LEU A 33 -0.67 -13.80 -0.92
C LEU A 33 -1.68 -12.70 -1.23
N ILE A 34 -1.84 -11.76 -0.31
CA ILE A 34 -2.43 -10.46 -0.56
C ILE A 34 -1.31 -9.42 -0.43
N LEU A 35 -1.25 -8.52 -1.40
CA LEU A 35 -0.38 -7.36 -1.41
C LEU A 35 -1.24 -6.12 -1.25
N THR A 36 -0.89 -5.23 -0.33
CA THR A 36 -1.64 -3.99 -0.09
C THR A 36 -0.73 -2.83 0.31
N HIS A 37 -1.32 -1.68 0.48
CA HIS A 37 -0.65 -0.45 0.86
C HIS A 37 0.07 -0.55 2.21
N GLY A 38 1.09 0.29 2.40
CA GLY A 38 1.75 0.46 3.69
C GLY A 38 0.96 1.35 4.65
N PRO A 39 1.22 1.28 5.97
CA PRO A 39 0.44 1.99 7.00
C PRO A 39 0.67 3.51 7.03
N ARG A 40 1.47 4.06 6.14
CA ARG A 40 1.75 5.51 6.01
C ARG A 40 1.86 5.94 4.56
N GLY A 41 1.13 5.28 3.68
CA GLY A 41 1.27 5.43 2.24
C GLY A 41 2.57 4.81 1.71
N GLU A 42 2.76 4.83 0.40
CA GLU A 42 3.98 4.31 -0.24
C GLU A 42 4.89 5.46 -0.65
N TYR A 43 4.48 6.17 -1.70
CA TYR A 43 5.29 7.23 -2.33
C TYR A 43 4.90 8.62 -1.86
N THR A 44 3.71 8.73 -1.30
CA THR A 44 3.19 9.90 -0.62
C THR A 44 2.28 9.45 0.50
N GLN A 45 2.13 10.28 1.52
CA GLN A 45 1.15 9.99 2.57
C GLN A 45 -0.25 10.26 2.04
N HIS A 46 -0.89 9.22 1.51
CA HIS A 46 -2.24 9.28 0.95
C HIS A 46 -3.23 8.57 1.87
N ARG A 47 -4.27 9.26 2.29
CA ARG A 47 -5.24 8.74 3.28
C ARG A 47 -5.89 7.43 2.83
N ARG A 48 -6.25 7.30 1.54
CA ARG A 48 -6.87 6.08 1.00
C ARG A 48 -5.95 4.87 1.12
N HIS A 49 -4.64 5.07 0.97
CA HIS A 49 -3.67 4.00 1.18
C HIS A 49 -3.66 3.54 2.64
N ASP A 50 -3.67 4.47 3.60
CA ASP A 50 -3.72 4.16 5.02
C ASP A 50 -5.02 3.43 5.39
N GLU A 51 -6.17 3.91 4.93
CA GLU A 51 -7.48 3.30 5.16
C GLU A 51 -7.58 1.89 4.55
N CYS A 52 -7.09 1.70 3.34
CA CYS A 52 -7.03 0.40 2.68
C CYS A 52 -6.12 -0.56 3.47
N CYS A 53 -4.92 -0.12 3.86
CA CYS A 53 -3.99 -0.91 4.67
C CYS A 53 -4.65 -1.37 5.98
N GLN A 54 -5.22 -0.45 6.74
CA GLN A 54 -5.87 -0.75 8.02
C GLN A 54 -7.04 -1.70 7.84
N SER A 55 -7.88 -1.49 6.83
CA SER A 55 -9.03 -2.35 6.52
C SER A 55 -8.61 -3.77 6.18
N VAL A 56 -7.60 -3.95 5.33
CA VAL A 56 -7.09 -5.28 4.94
C VAL A 56 -6.50 -6.02 6.14
N VAL A 57 -5.69 -5.34 6.97
CA VAL A 57 -5.09 -5.94 8.17
C VAL A 57 -6.17 -6.37 9.17
N GLU A 58 -7.16 -5.52 9.41
CA GLU A 58 -8.25 -5.82 10.35
C GLU A 58 -9.16 -6.95 9.82
N LEU A 59 -9.50 -6.95 8.53
CA LEU A 59 -10.27 -8.03 7.90
C LEU A 59 -9.52 -9.37 7.97
N TRP A 60 -8.20 -9.36 7.78
CA TRP A 60 -7.40 -10.58 7.95
C TRP A 60 -7.41 -11.06 9.40
N ARG A 61 -7.25 -10.13 10.36
CA ARG A 61 -7.29 -10.43 11.80
C ARG A 61 -8.64 -11.00 12.25
N SER A 62 -9.73 -10.42 11.77
CA SER A 62 -11.11 -10.85 12.15
C SER A 62 -11.63 -12.06 11.37
N GLY A 63 -10.89 -12.53 10.35
CA GLY A 63 -11.32 -13.63 9.48
C GLY A 63 -12.32 -13.21 8.39
N GLY A 64 -12.50 -11.92 8.16
CA GLY A 64 -13.32 -11.38 7.06
C GLY A 64 -12.74 -11.65 5.67
N ILE A 65 -11.41 -11.80 5.59
CA ILE A 65 -10.69 -12.26 4.40
C ILE A 65 -9.73 -13.38 4.77
N TYR A 66 -9.35 -14.19 3.77
CA TYR A 66 -8.38 -15.26 3.97
C TYR A 66 -7.18 -15.14 3.04
N THR A 67 -5.99 -15.07 3.64
CA THR A 67 -4.72 -15.21 2.94
C THR A 67 -3.72 -15.98 3.81
N LYS A 68 -2.78 -16.70 3.17
CA LYS A 68 -1.67 -17.32 3.88
C LYS A 68 -0.61 -16.30 4.29
N ARG A 69 -0.44 -15.25 3.49
CA ARG A 69 0.56 -14.20 3.69
C ARG A 69 0.00 -12.85 3.31
N LEU A 70 0.38 -11.83 4.06
CA LEU A 70 0.09 -10.45 3.75
C LEU A 70 1.40 -9.68 3.61
N TRP A 71 1.57 -8.95 2.49
CA TRP A 71 2.68 -8.04 2.30
C TRP A 71 2.18 -6.61 2.22
N LEU A 72 2.84 -5.73 2.95
CA LEU A 72 2.59 -4.30 2.93
C LEU A 72 3.76 -3.58 2.27
N PHE A 73 3.50 -2.61 1.41
CA PHE A 73 4.56 -1.77 0.86
C PHE A 73 5.33 -1.06 1.97
N ALA A 74 6.66 -1.04 1.86
CA ALA A 74 7.58 -0.51 2.86
C ALA A 74 8.44 0.62 2.29
N TYR A 75 7.85 1.83 2.19
CA TYR A 75 8.55 3.02 1.67
C TYR A 75 8.57 4.17 2.66
N GLU A 76 9.46 5.11 2.41
CA GLU A 76 9.56 6.40 3.10
C GLU A 76 10.02 7.50 2.15
N ASP A 77 9.63 8.74 2.42
CA ASP A 77 10.03 9.93 1.66
C ASP A 77 10.66 11.04 2.52
N GLY A 78 10.86 10.74 3.80
CA GLY A 78 11.40 11.71 4.77
C GLY A 78 10.54 12.97 4.92
N GLY A 79 9.22 12.88 4.70
CA GLY A 79 8.33 14.04 4.72
C GLY A 79 8.55 14.95 3.50
N HIS A 80 8.74 14.36 2.33
CA HIS A 80 9.08 14.99 1.06
C HIS A 80 10.50 15.59 0.99
N ALA A 81 11.40 15.20 1.90
CA ALA A 81 12.79 15.65 1.88
C ALA A 81 13.60 15.00 0.74
N TYR A 82 13.16 13.84 0.25
CA TYR A 82 13.75 13.11 -0.86
C TYR A 82 12.67 12.30 -1.61
N LEU A 83 13.01 11.77 -2.79
CA LEU A 83 12.10 10.86 -3.50
C LEU A 83 11.90 9.58 -2.69
N PRO A 84 10.69 9.00 -2.71
CA PRO A 84 10.39 7.78 -1.99
C PRO A 84 11.37 6.65 -2.28
N ARG A 85 11.78 5.97 -1.24
CA ARG A 85 12.71 4.85 -1.29
C ARG A 85 12.26 3.73 -0.36
N VAL A 86 12.75 2.52 -0.61
CA VAL A 86 12.51 1.39 0.27
C VAL A 86 13.11 1.66 1.64
N ARG A 87 12.34 1.37 2.68
CA ARG A 87 12.79 1.51 4.07
C ARG A 87 13.86 0.50 4.42
N ASP A 88 14.78 0.89 5.30
CA ASP A 88 15.85 0.01 5.76
C ASP A 88 15.34 -1.18 6.59
N ASP A 89 14.14 -1.06 7.19
CA ASP A 89 13.49 -2.11 7.97
C ASP A 89 12.50 -2.96 7.16
N ALA A 90 12.55 -2.90 5.82
CA ALA A 90 11.79 -3.79 4.96
C ALA A 90 12.31 -5.23 5.07
N ASP A 91 11.38 -6.21 5.18
CA ASP A 91 11.72 -7.63 5.27
C ASP A 91 12.18 -8.19 3.91
N ARG A 92 11.69 -7.58 2.82
CA ARG A 92 12.03 -7.96 1.45
C ARG A 92 12.32 -6.71 0.62
N ARG A 93 13.33 -6.83 -0.24
CA ARG A 93 13.73 -5.81 -1.21
C ARG A 93 14.02 -6.49 -2.55
N ASP A 94 13.34 -6.03 -3.58
CA ASP A 94 13.48 -6.56 -4.95
C ASP A 94 13.91 -5.44 -5.90
N VAL A 95 15.14 -5.51 -6.39
CA VAL A 95 15.64 -4.57 -7.41
C VAL A 95 15.04 -4.96 -8.76
N LEU A 96 14.34 -4.04 -9.39
CA LEU A 96 13.70 -4.25 -10.67
C LEU A 96 14.76 -4.27 -11.80
N THR A 97 14.57 -5.17 -12.76
CA THR A 97 15.32 -5.10 -14.02
C THR A 97 14.91 -3.83 -14.79
N ASP A 98 15.78 -3.37 -15.68
CA ASP A 98 15.45 -2.20 -16.52
C ASP A 98 14.17 -2.41 -17.33
N GLU A 99 13.94 -3.62 -17.85
CA GLU A 99 12.73 -3.98 -18.59
C GLU A 99 11.46 -3.80 -17.72
N VAL A 100 11.43 -4.36 -16.52
CA VAL A 100 10.28 -4.25 -15.59
C VAL A 100 10.07 -2.81 -15.16
N TRP A 101 11.13 -2.08 -14.84
CA TRP A 101 11.03 -0.68 -14.45
C TRP A 101 10.52 0.21 -15.58
N LEU A 102 10.99 0.01 -16.82
CA LEU A 102 10.51 0.75 -17.99
C LEU A 102 9.02 0.48 -18.24
N GLU A 103 8.59 -0.78 -18.13
CA GLU A 103 7.17 -1.12 -18.28
C GLU A 103 6.31 -0.48 -17.16
N LYS A 104 6.76 -0.52 -15.92
CA LYS A 104 6.09 0.16 -14.80
C LYS A 104 5.94 1.65 -15.08
N ARG A 105 7.01 2.31 -15.54
CA ARG A 105 6.98 3.73 -15.89
C ARG A 105 6.04 4.00 -17.07
N ARG A 106 6.04 3.15 -18.09
CA ARG A 106 5.12 3.25 -19.22
C ARG A 106 3.65 3.18 -18.77
N LEU A 107 3.32 2.31 -17.83
CA LEU A 107 1.97 2.27 -17.25
C LEU A 107 1.59 3.61 -16.63
N MET A 108 2.50 4.24 -15.88
CA MET A 108 2.25 5.56 -15.27
C MET A 108 2.01 6.66 -16.31
N THR A 109 2.79 6.67 -17.39
CA THR A 109 2.70 7.75 -18.40
C THR A 109 1.61 7.49 -19.44
N ASP A 110 1.52 6.26 -19.98
CA ASP A 110 0.69 5.97 -21.14
C ASP A 110 -0.70 5.49 -20.76
N VAL A 111 -0.84 4.78 -19.63
CA VAL A 111 -2.12 4.24 -19.20
C VAL A 111 -2.82 5.17 -18.22
N TYR A 112 -2.11 5.65 -17.19
CA TYR A 112 -2.65 6.59 -16.23
C TYR A 112 -2.60 8.04 -16.71
N GLY A 113 -1.78 8.35 -17.73
CA GLY A 113 -1.71 9.67 -18.36
C GLY A 113 -0.92 10.71 -17.57
N PHE A 114 -0.11 10.31 -16.61
CA PHE A 114 0.77 11.23 -15.89
C PHE A 114 1.88 11.75 -16.79
N GLY A 115 2.18 13.05 -16.73
CA GLY A 115 3.30 13.60 -17.48
C GLY A 115 4.64 12.95 -17.09
N PRO A 116 5.61 12.82 -18.02
CA PRO A 116 6.87 12.15 -17.75
C PRO A 116 7.72 12.80 -16.64
N ASP A 117 7.47 14.09 -16.36
CA ASP A 117 8.13 14.86 -15.31
C ASP A 117 7.24 15.08 -14.08
N SER A 118 6.05 14.44 -14.05
CA SER A 118 5.14 14.50 -12.92
C SER A 118 5.75 13.86 -11.67
N TRP A 119 5.17 14.16 -10.50
CA TRP A 119 5.58 13.54 -9.25
C TRP A 119 5.44 12.02 -9.33
N GLU A 120 4.32 11.52 -9.83
CA GLU A 120 4.01 10.09 -9.96
C GLU A 120 5.03 9.35 -10.84
N ALA A 121 5.39 9.94 -11.99
CA ALA A 121 6.40 9.35 -12.89
C ALA A 121 7.81 9.38 -12.27
N ARG A 122 8.13 10.45 -11.52
CA ARG A 122 9.44 10.61 -10.85
C ARG A 122 9.60 9.69 -9.66
N THR A 123 8.50 9.37 -8.96
CA THR A 123 8.51 8.50 -7.77
C THR A 123 8.42 7.02 -8.12
N THR A 124 8.35 6.64 -9.40
CA THR A 124 8.37 5.23 -9.81
C THR A 124 9.71 4.60 -9.43
N PRO A 125 9.78 3.75 -8.38
CA PRO A 125 11.03 3.29 -7.83
C PRO A 125 11.64 2.18 -8.70
N ARG A 126 12.96 2.03 -8.60
CA ARG A 126 13.71 0.91 -9.17
C ARG A 126 13.84 -0.28 -8.22
N GLU A 127 13.37 -0.13 -7.02
CA GLU A 127 13.39 -1.16 -5.99
C GLU A 127 12.01 -1.24 -5.34
N GLU A 128 11.48 -2.44 -5.17
CA GLU A 128 10.26 -2.71 -4.41
C GLU A 128 10.62 -3.18 -3.01
N GLY A 129 9.90 -2.65 -2.01
CA GLY A 129 10.11 -3.04 -0.63
C GLY A 129 8.83 -3.44 0.07
N PHE A 130 8.91 -4.49 0.89
CA PHE A 130 7.76 -5.04 1.57
C PHE A 130 8.07 -5.41 3.02
N TRP A 131 7.08 -5.20 3.91
CA TRP A 131 6.97 -5.93 5.15
C TRP A 131 6.13 -7.18 4.91
N CYS A 132 6.62 -8.34 5.35
CA CYS A 132 6.05 -9.65 5.04
C CYS A 132 5.52 -10.31 6.30
N PHE A 133 4.25 -10.72 6.29
CA PHE A 133 3.59 -11.31 7.45
C PHE A 133 2.97 -12.66 7.10
N ASP A 134 3.21 -13.65 7.97
CA ASP A 134 2.58 -14.98 7.93
C ASP A 134 1.46 -15.11 8.97
N SER A 135 1.24 -14.09 9.80
CA SER A 135 0.18 -14.04 10.80
C SER A 135 -0.47 -12.67 10.91
N PRO A 136 -1.80 -12.61 11.14
CA PRO A 136 -2.51 -11.34 11.34
C PRO A 136 -1.96 -10.54 12.51
N GLN A 137 -1.58 -11.18 13.60
CA GLN A 137 -1.09 -10.51 14.80
C GLN A 137 0.18 -9.69 14.52
N ALA A 138 1.13 -10.25 13.77
CA ALA A 138 2.35 -9.53 13.40
C ALA A 138 2.07 -8.29 12.52
N ALA A 139 1.09 -8.39 11.61
CA ALA A 139 0.67 -7.25 10.80
C ALA A 139 0.01 -6.15 11.65
N VAL A 140 -0.85 -6.51 12.61
CA VAL A 140 -1.47 -5.55 13.53
C VAL A 140 -0.41 -4.82 14.36
N GLU A 141 0.56 -5.53 14.92
CA GLU A 141 1.64 -4.93 15.71
C GLU A 141 2.49 -3.94 14.89
N ARG A 142 2.73 -4.25 13.60
CA ARG A 142 3.47 -3.35 12.70
C ARG A 142 2.68 -2.09 12.36
N THR A 143 1.37 -2.21 12.16
CA THR A 143 0.49 -1.11 11.72
C THR A 143 -0.07 -0.29 12.87
N ALA A 144 0.06 -0.76 14.11
CA ALA A 144 -0.37 -0.03 15.29
C ALA A 144 0.25 1.39 15.34
N PRO A 145 -0.53 2.41 15.73
CA PRO A 145 0.01 3.74 15.95
C PRO A 145 1.15 3.66 16.96
N ARG A 146 2.36 4.04 16.54
CA ARG A 146 3.45 4.21 17.51
C ARG A 146 3.12 5.45 18.34
N GLU A 147 2.99 5.28 19.65
CA GLU A 147 2.94 6.42 20.56
C GLU A 147 4.11 7.35 20.22
N ARG A 148 3.80 8.61 19.93
CA ARG A 148 4.86 9.60 19.73
C ARG A 148 5.59 9.68 21.04
N GLN A 149 6.82 9.19 21.07
CA GLN A 149 7.75 9.51 22.15
C GLN A 149 7.91 11.03 22.12
N ALA A 150 7.39 11.66 23.19
CA ALA A 150 7.46 13.08 23.43
C ALA A 150 8.91 13.51 23.67
#